data_9a2da9582a06511c8d2ac6216d1c7487
#
_entry.id   9a2da9582a06511c8d2ac6216d1c7487
#
_cell.length_a   1.000
_cell.length_b   1.000
_cell.length_c   1.000
_cell.angle_alpha   90.00
_cell.angle_beta   90.00
_cell.angle_gamma   90.00
#
_symmetry.space_group_name_H-M   'P 1'
#
loop_
_entity.id
_entity.type
_entity.pdbx_description
1 polymer ?
#
loop_
_entity_poly.entity_id
_entity_poly.type
_entity_poly.pdbx_seq_one_letter_code
_entity_poly.pdbx_strand_id
1 'polypeptide(L)'
;MKFNDERMYRFVMGLFVGFTGFFSVILFGSSFWGVLMGIVEWPCLIVGFFFCIPLSVKYQTASGELTEEGVYVRHYFVRRFYAWSEIRQAGILFRRGKGGGNYDIILVKPGGSPRKPGEHDTLFLLRNLFRLIHIPDEPEFIDFVTAHLGPLAYDQRGAERR
;
A
#
# COMPACT_ATOMS: atom_id res chain seq x y z
N MET A 1 12.00 14.45 7.22
CA MET A 1 11.87 13.17 7.98
C MET A 1 11.71 12.04 6.99
N LYS A 2 12.41 10.91 7.19
CA LYS A 2 12.35 9.76 6.26
C LYS A 2 11.51 8.65 6.85
N PHE A 3 10.67 8.01 6.04
CA PHE A 3 9.89 6.84 6.42
C PHE A 3 10.08 5.70 5.41
N ASN A 4 9.93 4.46 5.88
CA ASN A 4 10.07 3.27 5.06
C ASN A 4 9.06 2.21 5.50
N ASP A 5 8.21 1.74 4.60
CA ASP A 5 7.28 0.64 4.84
C ASP A 5 7.89 -0.70 4.39
N GLU A 6 8.88 -1.19 5.14
CA GLU A 6 9.53 -2.49 4.87
C GLU A 6 8.57 -3.69 4.95
N ARG A 7 7.42 -3.55 5.62
CA ARG A 7 6.49 -4.67 5.85
C ARG A 7 5.76 -5.05 4.58
N MET A 8 5.39 -4.08 3.75
CA MET A 8 4.81 -4.34 2.44
C MET A 8 5.76 -5.09 1.53
N TYR A 9 7.05 -4.75 1.55
CA TYR A 9 8.08 -5.45 0.80
C TYR A 9 8.11 -6.95 1.14
N ARG A 10 8.13 -7.30 2.43
CA ARG A 10 8.15 -8.71 2.88
C ARG A 10 6.90 -9.47 2.50
N PHE A 11 5.72 -8.82 2.55
CA PHE A 11 4.45 -9.45 2.18
C PHE A 11 4.39 -9.79 0.69
N VAL A 12 4.79 -8.87 -0.17
CA VAL A 12 4.71 -9.05 -1.62
C VAL A 12 5.81 -9.98 -2.11
N MET A 13 7.02 -9.92 -1.54
CA MET A 13 8.06 -10.91 -1.81
C MET A 13 7.64 -12.30 -1.35
N GLY A 14 6.96 -12.42 -0.21
CA GLY A 14 6.37 -13.68 0.25
C GLY A 14 5.30 -14.22 -0.71
N LEU A 15 4.43 -13.37 -1.24
CA LEU A 15 3.46 -13.71 -2.28
C LEU A 15 4.15 -14.14 -3.57
N PHE A 16 5.15 -13.40 -4.03
CA PHE A 16 5.88 -13.70 -5.26
C PHE A 16 6.62 -15.03 -5.16
N VAL A 17 7.36 -15.27 -4.07
CA VAL A 17 8.05 -16.52 -3.81
C VAL A 17 7.06 -17.69 -3.65
N GLY A 18 5.95 -17.47 -2.95
CA GLY A 18 4.88 -18.47 -2.79
C GLY A 18 4.22 -18.83 -4.12
N PHE A 19 3.89 -17.85 -4.94
CA PHE A 19 3.33 -18.07 -6.29
C PHE A 19 4.32 -18.80 -7.20
N THR A 20 5.57 -18.33 -7.26
CA THR A 20 6.60 -18.95 -8.09
C THR A 20 6.89 -20.38 -7.64
N GLY A 21 6.96 -20.63 -6.32
CA GLY A 21 7.13 -21.97 -5.77
C GLY A 21 5.96 -22.91 -6.07
N PHE A 22 4.73 -22.43 -5.92
CA PHE A 22 3.52 -23.20 -6.22
C PHE A 22 3.44 -23.59 -7.70
N PHE A 23 3.68 -22.66 -8.61
CA PHE A 23 3.69 -22.95 -10.04
C PHE A 23 4.85 -23.85 -10.45
N SER A 24 6.03 -23.72 -9.83
CA SER A 24 7.15 -24.63 -10.08
C SER A 24 6.81 -26.06 -9.68
N VAL A 25 6.14 -26.29 -8.54
CA VAL A 25 5.71 -27.61 -8.11
C VAL A 25 4.68 -28.23 -9.07
N ILE A 26 3.75 -27.43 -9.58
CA ILE A 26 2.76 -27.88 -10.57
C ILE A 26 3.45 -28.25 -11.89
N LEU A 27 4.36 -27.42 -12.39
CA LEU A 27 5.10 -27.65 -13.66
C LEU A 27 5.98 -28.90 -13.59
N PHE A 28 6.66 -29.16 -12.47
CA PHE A 28 7.52 -30.33 -12.31
C PHE A 28 6.79 -31.60 -11.89
N GLY A 29 5.60 -31.48 -11.26
CA GLY A 29 4.82 -32.62 -10.74
C GLY A 29 3.92 -33.32 -11.77
N SER A 30 3.70 -32.74 -12.95
CA SER A 30 2.67 -33.22 -13.88
C SER A 30 3.17 -33.42 -15.30
N SER A 31 3.97 -34.45 -15.54
CA SER A 31 4.42 -34.77 -16.91
C SER A 31 3.29 -35.21 -17.86
N PHE A 32 2.13 -35.59 -17.38
CA PHE A 32 0.99 -36.01 -18.22
C PHE A 32 -0.11 -34.94 -18.33
N TRP A 33 -0.35 -34.15 -17.28
CA TRP A 33 -1.30 -33.03 -17.29
C TRP A 33 -0.71 -31.75 -17.90
N GLY A 34 0.60 -31.73 -18.14
CA GLY A 34 1.35 -30.54 -18.56
C GLY A 34 0.89 -29.94 -19.88
N VAL A 35 0.43 -30.77 -20.84
CA VAL A 35 -0.01 -30.25 -22.15
C VAL A 35 -1.41 -29.61 -22.07
N LEU A 36 -2.34 -30.19 -21.31
CA LEU A 36 -3.69 -29.61 -21.17
C LEU A 36 -3.69 -28.38 -20.22
N MET A 37 -2.91 -28.45 -19.16
CA MET A 37 -2.74 -27.35 -18.22
C MET A 37 -1.88 -26.21 -18.81
N GLY A 38 -0.92 -26.49 -19.66
CA GLY A 38 -0.10 -25.47 -20.33
C GLY A 38 -0.91 -24.41 -21.07
N ILE A 39 -2.06 -24.79 -21.64
CA ILE A 39 -2.96 -23.84 -22.33
C ILE A 39 -3.63 -22.88 -21.35
N VAL A 40 -3.87 -23.27 -20.09
CA VAL A 40 -4.49 -22.42 -19.07
C VAL A 40 -3.43 -21.72 -18.22
N GLU A 41 -2.29 -22.38 -17.98
CA GLU A 41 -1.22 -21.86 -17.13
C GLU A 41 -0.48 -20.68 -17.73
N TRP A 42 -0.19 -20.69 -19.04
CA TRP A 42 0.48 -19.59 -19.70
C TRP A 42 -0.28 -18.26 -19.62
N PRO A 43 -1.58 -18.18 -19.89
CA PRO A 43 -2.35 -16.96 -19.65
C PRO A 43 -2.36 -16.54 -18.20
N CYS A 44 -2.48 -17.46 -17.23
CA CYS A 44 -2.46 -17.14 -15.81
C CYS A 44 -1.08 -16.63 -15.33
N LEU A 45 0.01 -17.23 -15.84
CA LEU A 45 1.38 -16.75 -15.57
C LEU A 45 1.61 -15.37 -16.18
N ILE A 46 1.18 -15.15 -17.42
CA ILE A 46 1.30 -13.86 -18.08
C ILE A 46 0.49 -12.80 -17.34
N VAL A 47 -0.77 -13.07 -17.00
CA VAL A 47 -1.61 -12.16 -16.24
C VAL A 47 -1.02 -11.95 -14.84
N GLY A 48 -0.59 -12.98 -14.14
CA GLY A 48 0.09 -12.88 -12.84
C GLY A 48 1.35 -12.02 -12.93
N PHE A 49 2.19 -12.23 -13.95
CA PHE A 49 3.41 -11.48 -14.15
C PHE A 49 3.14 -10.02 -14.52
N PHE A 50 2.22 -9.76 -15.45
CA PHE A 50 1.87 -8.40 -15.88
C PHE A 50 1.06 -7.62 -14.85
N PHE A 51 0.28 -8.27 -13.99
CA PHE A 51 -0.47 -7.59 -12.93
C PHE A 51 0.26 -7.59 -11.59
N CYS A 52 0.86 -8.71 -11.18
CA CYS A 52 1.50 -8.78 -9.86
C CYS A 52 2.79 -7.96 -9.79
N ILE A 53 3.59 -7.92 -10.87
CA ILE A 53 4.82 -7.12 -10.87
C ILE A 53 4.54 -5.62 -10.85
N PRO A 54 3.71 -5.03 -11.75
CA PRO A 54 3.39 -3.62 -11.68
C PRO A 54 2.65 -3.23 -10.40
N LEU A 55 1.74 -4.08 -9.90
CA LEU A 55 1.10 -3.87 -8.60
C LEU A 55 2.14 -3.89 -7.48
N SER A 56 3.00 -4.87 -7.46
CA SER A 56 4.07 -4.99 -6.48
C SER A 56 5.01 -3.79 -6.53
N VAL A 57 5.51 -3.45 -7.71
CA VAL A 57 6.41 -2.30 -7.92
C VAL A 57 5.73 -0.98 -7.55
N LYS A 58 4.43 -0.85 -7.76
CA LYS A 58 3.68 0.37 -7.46
C LYS A 58 3.34 0.51 -5.97
N TYR A 59 3.21 -0.62 -5.25
CA TYR A 59 2.87 -0.64 -3.82
C TYR A 59 4.06 -0.84 -2.89
N GLN A 60 5.14 -1.45 -3.38
CA GLN A 60 6.17 -2.04 -2.53
C GLN A 60 7.15 -1.09 -1.88
N THR A 61 7.27 0.11 -2.36
CA THR A 61 8.30 1.01 -1.84
C THR A 61 7.78 2.41 -1.65
N ALA A 62 6.88 2.55 -0.72
CA ALA A 62 6.67 3.84 -0.14
C ALA A 62 7.75 4.11 0.92
N SER A 63 9.00 4.18 0.50
CA SER A 63 9.94 5.00 1.25
C SER A 63 9.68 6.44 0.83
N GLY A 64 9.63 7.34 1.76
CA GLY A 64 9.41 8.74 1.47
C GLY A 64 10.13 9.62 2.44
N GLU A 65 10.03 10.88 2.16
CA GLU A 65 10.60 11.94 2.99
C GLU A 65 9.59 13.06 3.12
N LEU A 66 9.28 13.42 4.35
CA LEU A 66 8.50 14.60 4.69
C LEU A 66 9.43 15.80 4.75
N THR A 67 9.10 16.85 4.02
CA THR A 67 9.82 18.12 3.98
C THR A 67 8.86 19.27 4.27
N GLU A 68 9.38 20.46 4.55
CA GLU A 68 8.58 21.67 4.76
C GLU A 68 7.68 22.01 3.56
N GLU A 69 8.09 21.65 2.34
CA GLU A 69 7.36 21.95 1.12
C GLU A 69 6.33 20.90 0.75
N GLY A 70 6.49 19.65 1.19
CA GLY A 70 5.63 18.55 0.81
C GLY A 70 6.22 17.16 1.09
N VAL A 71 5.65 16.17 0.42
CA VAL A 71 5.98 14.76 0.60
C VAL A 71 6.67 14.21 -0.65
N TYR A 72 7.90 13.76 -0.49
CA TYR A 72 8.58 12.96 -1.51
C TYR A 72 8.23 11.49 -1.30
N VAL A 73 7.68 10.86 -2.32
CA VAL A 73 7.37 9.43 -2.32
C VAL A 73 8.27 8.76 -3.36
N ARG A 74 9.04 7.78 -2.93
CA ARG A 74 9.87 6.97 -3.80
C ARG A 74 9.22 5.62 -4.03
N HIS A 75 8.74 5.40 -5.25
CA HIS A 75 8.48 4.07 -5.77
C HIS A 75 9.75 3.53 -6.46
N TYR A 76 9.91 2.22 -6.69
CA TYR A 76 11.14 1.60 -7.18
C TYR A 76 11.88 2.39 -8.27
N PHE A 77 11.16 2.91 -9.25
CA PHE A 77 11.75 3.60 -10.40
C PHE A 77 11.32 5.07 -10.53
N VAL A 78 10.41 5.55 -9.69
CA VAL A 78 9.84 6.87 -9.85
C VAL A 78 9.82 7.59 -8.50
N ARG A 79 10.46 8.74 -8.45
CA ARG A 79 10.28 9.70 -7.36
C ARG A 79 9.16 10.65 -7.74
N ARG A 80 8.22 10.87 -6.83
CA ARG A 80 7.16 11.87 -6.98
C ARG A 80 7.15 12.77 -5.78
N PHE A 81 6.98 14.05 -6.06
CA PHE A 81 6.77 15.07 -5.05
C PHE A 81 5.30 15.48 -5.07
N TYR A 82 4.74 15.67 -3.89
CA TYR A 82 3.41 16.20 -3.67
C TYR A 82 3.50 17.34 -2.68
N ALA A 83 3.19 18.56 -3.11
CA ALA A 83 3.14 19.71 -2.22
C ALA A 83 2.03 19.52 -1.17
N TRP A 84 2.20 20.09 0.03
CA TRP A 84 1.17 19.99 1.07
C TRP A 84 -0.19 20.52 0.60
N SER A 85 -0.20 21.58 -0.22
CA SER A 85 -1.41 22.14 -0.82
C SER A 85 -2.15 21.19 -1.76
N GLU A 86 -1.48 20.17 -2.30
CA GLU A 86 -2.07 19.18 -3.19
C GLU A 86 -2.68 17.98 -2.42
N ILE A 87 -2.29 17.79 -1.17
CA ILE A 87 -2.83 16.74 -0.31
C ILE A 87 -4.25 17.10 0.10
N ARG A 88 -5.20 16.25 -0.24
CA ARG A 88 -6.63 16.54 -0.03
C ARG A 88 -7.12 16.26 1.37
N GLN A 89 -6.52 15.30 2.05
CA GLN A 89 -6.95 14.87 3.37
C GLN A 89 -5.84 14.07 4.04
N ALA A 90 -5.74 14.19 5.36
CA ALA A 90 -4.91 13.35 6.21
C ALA A 90 -5.77 12.71 7.30
N GLY A 91 -5.44 11.50 7.70
CA GLY A 91 -6.11 10.81 8.80
C GLY A 91 -5.35 9.56 9.24
N ILE A 92 -5.78 8.95 10.35
CA ILE A 92 -5.18 7.73 10.88
C ILE A 92 -6.17 6.58 10.74
N LEU A 93 -5.74 5.51 10.07
CA LEU A 93 -6.51 4.29 9.92
C LEU A 93 -5.85 3.13 10.66
N PHE A 94 -6.69 2.27 11.21
CA PHE A 94 -6.27 1.00 11.78
C PHE A 94 -5.99 -0.02 10.67
N ARG A 95 -4.81 -0.61 10.70
CA ARG A 95 -4.41 -1.67 9.80
C ARG A 95 -4.23 -2.97 10.56
N ARG A 96 -5.08 -3.94 10.28
CA ARG A 96 -4.98 -5.28 10.85
C ARG A 96 -3.84 -6.05 10.18
N GLY A 97 -2.79 -6.39 10.94
CA GLY A 97 -1.64 -7.18 10.48
C GLY A 97 -1.52 -8.53 11.20
N LYS A 98 -0.76 -9.49 10.62
CA LYS A 98 -0.36 -10.72 11.31
C LYS A 98 0.56 -10.34 12.49
N GLY A 99 0.06 -10.41 13.71
CA GLY A 99 0.84 -10.09 14.93
C GLY A 99 0.37 -8.86 15.69
N GLY A 100 -0.79 -8.30 15.35
CA GLY A 100 -1.39 -7.15 16.01
C GLY A 100 -1.85 -6.08 15.02
N GLY A 101 -2.65 -5.15 15.50
CA GLY A 101 -3.05 -3.98 14.73
C GLY A 101 -1.98 -2.89 14.81
N ASN A 102 -1.73 -2.24 13.70
CA ASN A 102 -0.94 -1.02 13.62
C ASN A 102 -1.82 0.08 13.03
N TYR A 103 -1.50 1.30 13.38
CA TYR A 103 -2.10 2.46 12.76
C TYR A 103 -1.15 3.01 11.70
N ASP A 104 -1.69 3.53 10.62
CA ASP A 104 -0.94 4.25 9.59
C ASP A 104 -1.56 5.63 9.39
N ILE A 105 -0.71 6.63 9.21
CA ILE A 105 -1.14 7.95 8.73
C ILE A 105 -1.38 7.81 7.23
N ILE A 106 -2.57 8.15 6.80
CA ILE A 106 -2.99 8.07 5.40
C ILE A 106 -3.13 9.47 4.83
N LEU A 107 -2.37 9.77 3.78
CA LEU A 107 -2.52 10.99 3.01
C LEU A 107 -3.21 10.70 1.68
N VAL A 108 -4.24 11.45 1.35
CA VAL A 108 -4.98 11.34 0.09
C VAL A 108 -4.33 12.25 -0.96
N LYS A 109 -3.73 11.63 -1.97
CA LYS A 109 -3.07 12.31 -3.11
C LYS A 109 -4.04 13.08 -4.00
N PRO A 110 -3.54 13.97 -4.89
CA PRO A 110 -4.34 14.60 -5.92
C PRO A 110 -5.12 13.56 -6.76
N GLY A 111 -6.40 13.86 -6.98
CA GLY A 111 -7.32 12.97 -7.68
C GLY A 111 -7.83 11.79 -6.84
N GLY A 112 -7.39 11.63 -5.59
CA GLY A 112 -8.03 10.74 -4.62
C GLY A 112 -9.33 11.34 -4.10
N SER A 113 -10.22 10.49 -3.59
CA SER A 113 -11.48 10.91 -2.99
C SER A 113 -11.34 10.98 -1.47
N PRO A 114 -11.68 12.09 -0.82
CA PRO A 114 -11.70 12.17 0.63
C PRO A 114 -12.59 11.11 1.25
N ARG A 115 -12.27 10.68 2.45
CA ARG A 115 -13.09 9.75 3.22
C ARG A 115 -14.37 10.44 3.64
N LYS A 116 -15.50 9.76 3.42
CA LYS A 116 -16.81 10.25 3.84
C LYS A 116 -17.08 9.87 5.31
N PRO A 117 -17.86 10.68 6.05
CA PRO A 117 -18.32 10.29 7.38
C PRO A 117 -19.06 8.95 7.33
N GLY A 118 -18.71 8.01 8.24
CA GLY A 118 -19.32 6.68 8.28
C GLY A 118 -18.89 5.71 7.18
N GLU A 119 -17.98 6.10 6.29
CA GLU A 119 -17.48 5.20 5.24
C GLU A 119 -16.62 4.08 5.84
N HIS A 120 -16.89 2.84 5.41
CA HIS A 120 -16.12 1.67 5.83
C HIS A 120 -14.68 1.75 5.25
N ASP A 121 -13.68 1.41 6.08
CA ASP A 121 -12.27 1.55 5.72
C ASP A 121 -11.89 0.80 4.45
N THR A 122 -12.38 -0.43 4.30
CA THR A 122 -12.13 -1.25 3.12
C THR A 122 -12.63 -0.56 1.84
N LEU A 123 -13.80 0.06 1.87
CA LEU A 123 -14.36 0.77 0.73
C LEU A 123 -13.54 2.01 0.39
N PHE A 124 -13.15 2.78 1.41
CA PHE A 124 -12.28 3.94 1.24
C PHE A 124 -10.92 3.54 0.63
N LEU A 125 -10.29 2.49 1.16
CA LEU A 125 -9.00 1.98 0.68
C LEU A 125 -9.10 1.47 -0.77
N LEU A 126 -10.15 0.70 -1.10
CA LEU A 126 -10.37 0.19 -2.46
C LEU A 126 -10.59 1.34 -3.46
N ARG A 127 -11.42 2.33 -3.10
CA ARG A 127 -11.69 3.49 -3.96
C ARG A 127 -10.44 4.33 -4.23
N ASN A 128 -9.51 4.33 -3.29
CA ASN A 128 -8.28 5.11 -3.36
C ASN A 128 -7.02 4.26 -3.56
N LEU A 129 -7.15 3.02 -4.00
CA LEU A 129 -6.11 1.99 -4.00
C LEU A 129 -4.71 2.48 -4.44
N PHE A 130 -4.64 3.42 -5.42
CA PHE A 130 -3.39 3.96 -5.96
C PHE A 130 -3.14 5.42 -5.58
N ARG A 131 -3.98 5.99 -4.73
CA ARG A 131 -4.01 7.43 -4.45
C ARG A 131 -3.77 7.76 -3.00
N LEU A 132 -3.26 6.79 -2.23
CA LEU A 132 -2.89 6.96 -0.84
C LEU A 132 -1.38 6.94 -0.68
N ILE A 133 -0.90 7.66 0.33
CA ILE A 133 0.44 7.55 0.86
C ILE A 133 0.27 7.03 2.28
N HIS A 134 0.97 5.95 2.60
CA HIS A 134 1.00 5.35 3.92
C HIS A 134 2.28 5.79 4.63
N ILE A 135 2.15 6.33 5.82
CA ILE A 135 3.24 6.78 6.68
C ILE A 135 3.06 6.05 8.02
N PRO A 136 4.12 5.53 8.63
CA PRO A 136 4.04 4.90 9.94
C PRO A 136 3.42 5.86 10.98
N ASP A 137 2.63 5.32 11.91
CA ASP A 137 2.03 6.06 13.02
C ASP A 137 3.08 6.31 14.12
N GLU A 138 4.01 7.20 13.85
CA GLU A 138 4.97 7.68 14.82
C GLU A 138 4.58 9.11 15.25
N PRO A 139 4.69 9.46 16.53
CA PRO A 139 4.27 10.77 17.03
C PRO A 139 4.90 11.93 16.25
N GLU A 140 6.18 11.82 15.90
CA GLU A 140 6.91 12.83 15.14
C GLU A 140 6.31 13.08 13.76
N PHE A 141 5.84 12.02 13.06
CA PHE A 141 5.18 12.16 11.75
C PHE A 141 3.80 12.76 11.89
N ILE A 142 3.06 12.43 12.95
CA ILE A 142 1.73 13.01 13.22
C ILE A 142 1.86 14.51 13.45
N ASP A 143 2.78 14.92 14.31
CA ASP A 143 3.01 16.32 14.64
C ASP A 143 3.43 17.09 13.38
N PHE A 144 4.31 16.51 12.58
CA PHE A 144 4.75 17.13 11.34
C PHE A 144 3.61 17.28 10.31
N VAL A 145 2.80 16.24 10.12
CA VAL A 145 1.66 16.26 9.18
C VAL A 145 0.60 17.24 9.65
N THR A 146 0.29 17.26 10.96
CA THR A 146 -0.72 18.18 11.51
C THR A 146 -0.27 19.63 11.48
N ALA A 147 1.02 19.90 11.63
CA ALA A 147 1.57 21.25 11.48
C ALA A 147 1.35 21.82 10.07
N HIS A 148 1.37 20.99 9.02
CA HIS A 148 1.26 21.43 7.62
C HIS A 148 -0.15 21.35 7.05
N LEU A 149 -0.95 20.34 7.45
CA LEU A 149 -2.30 20.09 6.92
C LEU A 149 -3.43 20.48 7.87
N GLY A 150 -3.09 20.86 9.10
CA GLY A 150 -4.07 21.08 10.16
C GLY A 150 -4.55 19.79 10.80
N PRO A 151 -5.66 19.82 11.54
CA PRO A 151 -6.15 18.67 12.29
C PRO A 151 -6.49 17.50 11.36
N LEU A 152 -6.20 16.28 11.82
CA LEU A 152 -6.53 15.06 11.09
C LEU A 152 -8.05 14.95 10.89
N ALA A 153 -8.47 14.61 9.68
CA ALA A 153 -9.89 14.49 9.33
C ALA A 153 -10.56 13.29 10.03
N TYR A 154 -9.79 12.28 10.38
CA TYR A 154 -10.24 11.12 11.17
C TYR A 154 -9.06 10.51 11.92
N ASP A 155 -9.33 9.96 13.12
CA ASP A 155 -8.37 9.27 13.96
C ASP A 155 -9.04 8.07 14.62
N GLN A 156 -8.64 6.86 14.22
CA GLN A 156 -9.22 5.62 14.73
C GLN A 156 -8.57 5.13 16.03
N ARG A 157 -7.47 5.71 16.48
CA ARG A 157 -6.81 5.30 17.75
C ARG A 157 -7.73 5.45 18.97
N GLY A 158 -8.66 6.39 18.91
CA GLY A 158 -9.65 6.60 19.97
C GLY A 158 -10.89 5.70 19.89
N ALA A 159 -11.16 5.04 18.79
CA ALA A 159 -12.37 4.25 18.59
C ALA A 159 -12.31 2.86 19.26
N GLU A 160 -11.11 2.29 19.44
CA GLU A 160 -10.94 0.99 20.10
C GLU A 160 -10.89 1.06 21.63
N ARG A 161 -10.85 2.25 22.21
CA ARG A 161 -10.84 2.44 23.68
C ARG A 161 -12.23 2.59 24.28
N ARG A 162 -13.27 2.40 23.50
CA ARG A 162 -14.67 2.37 23.94
C ARG A 162 -15.25 0.98 23.65
#